data_f9e4997da4cceedc0a4d4626b6a7770d
#
_entry.id   f9e4997da4cceedc0a4d4626b6a7770d
#
_cell.length_a   1.000
_cell.length_b   1.000
_cell.length_c   1.000
_cell.angle_alpha   90.00
_cell.angle_beta   90.00
_cell.angle_gamma   90.00
#
_symmetry.space_group_name_H-M   'P 1'
#
loop_
_entity.id
_entity.type
_entity.pdbx_description
1 polymer ?
#
loop_
_entity_poly.entity_id
_entity_poly.type
_entity_poly.pdbx_seq_one_letter_code
_entity_poly.pdbx_strand_id
1 'polypeptide(L)'
;MKKNENKYAQIEHPEEVADLVGISAVMIQDMQGKRINNYEFKWERMLSFEGDTGPYLQYAHSRLRSVERNASGITQEKWINADFSLLKEPAAKLLIRLLGQYPDVLRNAIKTHEPTTVVTYLFKLTHQVSSV
;
A
#
# COMPACT_ATOMS: atom_id res chain seq x y z
N MET A 1 3.45 -18.29 5.50
CA MET A 1 4.78 -17.97 6.04
C MET A 1 5.66 -19.20 6.24
N LYS A 2 5.21 -20.27 6.86
CA LYS A 2 6.04 -21.46 7.15
C LYS A 2 6.50 -22.30 5.93
N LYS A 3 6.07 -21.98 4.71
CA LYS A 3 6.47 -22.72 3.49
C LYS A 3 7.94 -22.54 3.09
N ASN A 4 8.65 -21.58 3.69
CA ASN A 4 10.08 -21.34 3.46
C ASN A 4 10.77 -21.07 4.80
N GLU A 5 11.29 -22.11 5.41
CA GLU A 5 11.89 -22.08 6.76
C GLU A 5 13.08 -21.12 6.85
N ASN A 6 13.90 -21.02 5.81
CA ASN A 6 15.05 -20.12 5.79
C ASN A 6 14.65 -18.63 5.80
N LYS A 7 13.57 -18.28 5.08
CA LYS A 7 13.04 -16.91 5.11
C LYS A 7 12.29 -16.61 6.39
N TYR A 8 11.61 -17.63 6.95
CA TYR A 8 10.90 -17.48 8.21
C TYR A 8 11.85 -17.19 9.39
N ALA A 9 13.01 -17.85 9.42
CA ALA A 9 14.03 -17.65 10.44
C ALA A 9 14.69 -16.26 10.41
N GLN A 10 14.57 -15.53 9.29
CA GLN A 10 15.12 -14.17 9.13
C GLN A 10 14.14 -13.06 9.56
N ILE A 11 12.91 -13.40 9.90
CA ILE A 11 11.89 -12.45 10.30
C ILE A 11 11.99 -12.24 11.82
N GLU A 12 12.25 -10.99 12.22
CA GLU A 12 12.09 -10.59 13.61
C GLU A 12 10.60 -10.62 13.97
N HIS A 13 10.25 -11.24 15.11
CA HIS A 13 8.87 -11.34 15.60
C HIS A 13 7.88 -11.92 14.57
N PRO A 14 8.11 -13.14 14.04
CA PRO A 14 7.33 -13.68 12.92
C PRO A 14 5.84 -13.87 13.24
N GLU A 15 5.48 -14.07 14.51
CA GLU A 15 4.07 -14.19 14.93
C GLU A 15 3.36 -12.86 14.87
N GLU A 16 3.97 -11.78 15.34
CA GLU A 16 3.42 -10.42 15.24
C GLU A 16 3.25 -9.99 13.77
N VAL A 17 4.24 -10.27 12.93
CA VAL A 17 4.16 -9.99 11.50
C VAL A 17 3.03 -10.79 10.85
N ALA A 18 2.85 -12.05 11.23
CA ALA A 18 1.78 -12.90 10.71
C ALA A 18 0.40 -12.35 11.12
N ASP A 19 0.25 -11.90 12.36
CA ASP A 19 -0.98 -11.32 12.87
C ASP A 19 -1.33 -10.03 12.16
N LEU A 20 -0.38 -9.09 12.04
CA LEU A 20 -0.57 -7.83 11.31
C LEU A 20 -0.96 -8.04 9.84
N VAL A 21 -0.30 -8.98 9.15
CA VAL A 21 -0.64 -9.32 7.77
C VAL A 21 -2.03 -9.96 7.69
N GLY A 22 -2.38 -10.83 8.64
CA GLY A 22 -3.69 -11.47 8.72
C GLY A 22 -4.81 -10.45 8.95
N ILE A 23 -4.65 -9.55 9.91
CA ILE A 23 -5.60 -8.47 10.20
C ILE A 23 -5.77 -7.59 8.96
N SER A 24 -4.68 -7.16 8.32
CA SER A 24 -4.75 -6.33 7.12
C SER A 24 -5.46 -7.03 5.95
N ALA A 25 -5.27 -8.35 5.82
CA ALA A 25 -5.93 -9.15 4.80
C ALA A 25 -7.45 -9.14 4.97
N VAL A 26 -7.95 -9.37 6.20
CA VAL A 26 -9.39 -9.34 6.51
C VAL A 26 -9.96 -7.93 6.33
N MET A 27 -9.30 -6.91 6.88
CA MET A 27 -9.77 -5.53 6.80
C MET A 27 -9.91 -5.06 5.35
N ILE A 28 -8.91 -5.30 4.52
CA ILE A 28 -8.94 -4.87 3.12
C ILE A 28 -9.97 -5.66 2.33
N GLN A 29 -10.11 -6.97 2.57
CA GLN A 29 -11.14 -7.79 1.92
C GLN A 29 -12.55 -7.27 2.21
N ASP A 30 -12.81 -6.86 3.46
CA ASP A 30 -14.11 -6.31 3.85
C ASP A 30 -14.35 -4.91 3.30
N MET A 31 -13.33 -4.05 3.34
CA MET A 31 -13.44 -2.63 2.98
C MET A 31 -13.31 -2.35 1.48
N GLN A 32 -12.87 -3.30 0.65
CA GLN A 32 -12.67 -3.06 -0.78
C GLN A 32 -13.98 -3.00 -1.57
N GLY A 33 -15.06 -3.58 -1.04
CA GLY A 33 -16.40 -3.50 -1.61
C GLY A 33 -17.24 -2.39 -0.98
N LYS A 34 -18.29 -1.94 -1.68
CA LYS A 34 -19.30 -1.08 -1.06
C LYS A 34 -20.01 -1.84 0.06
N ARG A 35 -20.28 -1.16 1.19
CA ARG A 35 -20.92 -1.76 2.38
C ARG A 35 -22.26 -2.45 2.12
N ILE A 36 -22.97 -2.03 1.08
CA ILE A 36 -24.26 -2.62 0.67
C ILE A 36 -24.12 -3.92 -0.14
N ASN A 37 -22.90 -4.25 -0.59
CA ASN A 37 -22.65 -5.42 -1.42
C ASN A 37 -22.16 -6.58 -0.56
N ASN A 38 -22.67 -7.77 -0.84
CA ASN A 38 -22.10 -8.99 -0.33
C ASN A 38 -20.86 -9.37 -1.13
N TYR A 39 -19.95 -10.13 -0.51
CA TYR A 39 -18.79 -10.71 -1.17
C TYR A 39 -18.61 -12.18 -0.77
N GLU A 40 -18.01 -12.95 -1.65
CA GLU A 40 -17.62 -14.33 -1.37
C GLU A 40 -16.27 -14.35 -0.65
N PHE A 41 -16.25 -14.90 0.56
CA PHE A 41 -15.04 -15.04 1.34
C PHE A 41 -14.20 -16.23 0.85
N LYS A 42 -12.97 -15.97 0.41
CA LYS A 42 -12.01 -16.99 -0.04
C LYS A 42 -10.64 -16.75 0.60
N TRP A 43 -10.22 -17.65 1.47
CA TRP A 43 -8.92 -17.57 2.15
C TRP A 43 -7.73 -17.39 1.19
N GLU A 44 -7.69 -18.18 0.13
CA GLU A 44 -6.61 -18.19 -0.84
C GLU A 44 -6.44 -16.83 -1.52
N ARG A 45 -7.55 -16.20 -1.89
CA ARG A 45 -7.55 -14.88 -2.50
C ARG A 45 -7.14 -13.79 -1.50
N MET A 46 -7.70 -13.82 -0.30
CA MET A 46 -7.48 -12.81 0.72
C MET A 46 -6.01 -12.79 1.20
N LEU A 47 -5.38 -13.95 1.34
CA LEU A 47 -4.00 -14.09 1.81
C LEU A 47 -2.95 -14.04 0.68
N SER A 48 -3.36 -13.83 -0.57
CA SER A 48 -2.44 -13.68 -1.68
C SER A 48 -1.61 -12.39 -1.56
N PHE A 49 -0.34 -12.47 -1.94
CA PHE A 49 0.54 -11.30 -2.14
C PHE A 49 0.46 -10.77 -3.57
N GLU A 50 -0.42 -11.31 -4.39
CA GLU A 50 -0.69 -10.88 -5.76
C GLU A 50 -2.10 -10.30 -5.85
N GLY A 51 -2.24 -9.27 -6.67
CA GLY A 51 -3.51 -8.55 -6.86
C GLY A 51 -3.84 -7.58 -5.73
N ASP A 52 -5.09 -7.12 -5.72
CA ASP A 52 -5.60 -6.10 -4.81
C ASP A 52 -5.96 -6.71 -3.45
N THR A 53 -4.97 -6.90 -2.58
CA THR A 53 -5.09 -7.57 -1.28
C THR A 53 -4.39 -6.78 -0.16
N GLY A 54 -4.77 -7.05 1.09
CA GLY A 54 -4.10 -6.49 2.27
C GLY A 54 -2.61 -6.85 2.33
N PRO A 55 -2.24 -8.13 2.20
CA PRO A 55 -0.84 -8.55 2.13
C PRO A 55 -0.03 -7.85 1.04
N TYR A 56 -0.62 -7.58 -0.14
CA TYR A 56 0.02 -6.82 -1.20
C TYR A 56 0.33 -5.38 -0.78
N LEU A 57 -0.59 -4.69 -0.12
CA LEU A 57 -0.35 -3.34 0.41
C LEU A 57 0.75 -3.33 1.47
N GLN A 58 0.78 -4.31 2.37
CA GLN A 58 1.86 -4.46 3.36
C GLN A 58 3.22 -4.72 2.69
N TYR A 59 3.24 -5.57 1.68
CA TYR A 59 4.45 -5.82 0.90
C TYR A 59 4.96 -4.55 0.20
N ALA A 60 4.07 -3.79 -0.45
CA ALA A 60 4.43 -2.55 -1.13
C ALA A 60 4.99 -1.50 -0.14
N HIS A 61 4.36 -1.35 1.04
CA HIS A 61 4.86 -0.48 2.10
C HIS A 61 6.26 -0.91 2.58
N SER A 62 6.45 -2.20 2.87
CA SER A 62 7.74 -2.74 3.29
C SER A 62 8.84 -2.49 2.24
N ARG A 63 8.51 -2.64 0.96
CA ARG A 63 9.41 -2.36 -0.15
C ARG A 63 9.80 -0.88 -0.22
N LEU A 64 8.86 0.05 -0.07
CA LEU A 64 9.15 1.49 -0.01
C LEU A 64 10.04 1.84 1.17
N ARG A 65 9.77 1.28 2.35
CA ARG A 65 10.65 1.46 3.53
C ARG A 65 12.07 0.92 3.29
N SER A 66 12.20 -0.15 2.53
CA SER A 66 13.52 -0.67 2.14
C SER A 66 14.25 0.29 1.19
N VAL A 67 13.56 0.87 0.21
CA VAL A 67 14.13 1.89 -0.68
C VAL A 67 14.61 3.10 0.14
N GLU A 68 13.79 3.60 1.05
CA GLU A 68 14.14 4.72 1.93
C GLU A 68 15.40 4.44 2.77
N ARG A 69 15.49 3.25 3.39
CA ARG A 69 16.69 2.85 4.14
C ARG A 69 17.93 2.76 3.27
N ASN A 70 17.81 2.32 2.04
CA ASN A 70 18.94 2.18 1.11
C ASN A 70 19.33 3.51 0.43
N ALA A 71 18.45 4.50 0.44
CA ALA A 71 18.73 5.85 -0.05
C ALA A 71 19.51 6.69 0.97
N SER A 72 20.53 6.09 1.59
CA SER A 72 21.38 6.73 2.57
C SER A 72 22.06 7.99 1.99
N GLY A 73 21.96 9.11 2.71
CA GLY A 73 22.52 10.39 2.30
C GLY A 73 21.52 11.38 1.67
N ILE A 74 20.25 11.02 1.55
CA ILE A 74 19.16 11.94 1.22
C ILE A 74 18.59 12.48 2.54
N THR A 75 19.03 13.69 2.93
CA THR A 75 18.53 14.38 4.12
C THR A 75 17.24 15.15 3.80
N GLN A 76 16.47 15.49 4.83
CA GLN A 76 15.26 16.32 4.68
C GLN A 76 15.57 17.67 4.01
N GLU A 77 16.72 18.26 4.29
CA GLU A 77 17.19 19.51 3.69
C GLU A 77 17.40 19.37 2.17
N LYS A 78 17.94 18.24 1.71
CA LYS A 78 18.10 17.96 0.27
C LYS A 78 16.76 17.82 -0.45
N TRP A 79 15.74 17.27 0.22
CA TRP A 79 14.40 17.16 -0.34
C TRP A 79 13.75 18.51 -0.56
N ILE A 80 13.85 19.41 0.44
CA ILE A 80 13.24 20.75 0.37
C ILE A 80 13.85 21.57 -0.77
N ASN A 81 15.17 21.40 -1.01
CA ASN A 81 15.91 22.12 -2.04
C ASN A 81 16.00 21.38 -3.38
N ALA A 82 15.31 20.25 -3.54
CA ALA A 82 15.34 19.49 -4.78
C ALA A 82 14.62 20.24 -5.92
N ASP A 83 15.19 20.19 -7.11
CA ASP A 83 14.57 20.73 -8.30
C ASP A 83 13.53 19.73 -8.88
N PHE A 84 12.28 19.89 -8.49
CA PHE A 84 11.18 19.07 -8.98
C PHE A 84 10.84 19.27 -10.46
N SER A 85 11.38 20.31 -11.14
CA SER A 85 11.21 20.51 -12.57
C SER A 85 11.89 19.43 -13.42
N LEU A 86 12.81 18.69 -12.81
CA LEU A 86 13.49 17.55 -13.41
C LEU A 86 12.60 16.30 -13.52
N LEU A 87 11.50 16.22 -12.78
CA LEU A 87 10.54 15.12 -12.84
C LEU A 87 9.66 15.22 -14.10
N LYS A 88 10.23 14.84 -15.24
CA LYS A 88 9.57 14.95 -16.56
C LYS A 88 8.82 13.70 -16.97
N GLU A 89 9.12 12.56 -16.35
CA GLU A 89 8.53 11.27 -16.65
C GLU A 89 7.01 11.28 -16.44
N PRO A 90 6.23 10.75 -17.39
CA PRO A 90 4.77 10.68 -17.24
C PRO A 90 4.32 9.96 -15.97
N ALA A 91 5.03 8.88 -15.60
CA ALA A 91 4.73 8.10 -14.39
C ALA A 91 4.90 8.92 -13.11
N ALA A 92 5.98 9.72 -12.99
CA ALA A 92 6.21 10.62 -11.86
C ALA A 92 5.12 11.70 -11.75
N LYS A 93 4.72 12.29 -12.88
CA LYS A 93 3.63 13.30 -12.91
C LYS A 93 2.28 12.73 -12.48
N LEU A 94 1.98 11.48 -12.89
CA LEU A 94 0.77 10.79 -12.45
C LEU A 94 0.81 10.49 -10.95
N LEU A 95 1.96 10.07 -10.42
CA LEU A 95 2.14 9.84 -9.00
C LEU A 95 1.91 11.12 -8.18
N ILE A 96 2.51 12.24 -8.58
CA ILE A 96 2.32 13.54 -7.92
C ILE A 96 0.83 13.94 -7.91
N ARG A 97 0.13 13.74 -9.03
CA ARG A 97 -1.31 14.01 -9.12
C ARG A 97 -2.12 13.13 -8.17
N LEU A 98 -1.80 11.84 -8.09
CA LEU A 98 -2.46 10.93 -7.15
C LEU A 98 -2.22 11.35 -5.70
N LEU A 99 -0.99 11.70 -5.33
CA LEU A 99 -0.68 12.17 -3.99
C LEU A 99 -1.49 13.42 -3.62
N GLY A 100 -1.66 14.37 -4.57
CA GLY A 100 -2.47 15.56 -4.38
C GLY A 100 -3.96 15.29 -4.21
N GLN A 101 -4.48 14.14 -4.66
CA GLN A 101 -5.89 13.77 -4.51
C GLN A 101 -6.24 13.24 -3.11
N TYR A 102 -5.26 12.88 -2.30
CA TYR A 102 -5.49 12.21 -1.01
C TYR A 102 -6.46 12.96 -0.07
N PRO A 103 -6.35 14.30 0.13
CA PRO A 103 -7.30 15.02 0.99
C PRO A 103 -8.76 14.93 0.51
N ASP A 104 -8.98 14.94 -0.80
CA ASP A 104 -10.33 14.85 -1.37
C ASP A 104 -10.90 13.43 -1.26
N VAL A 105 -10.04 12.41 -1.40
CA VAL A 105 -10.39 11.01 -1.16
C VAL A 105 -10.89 10.83 0.27
N LEU A 106 -10.16 11.38 1.25
CA LEU A 106 -10.57 11.30 2.67
C LEU A 106 -11.88 12.02 2.93
N ARG A 107 -12.03 13.25 2.44
CA ARG A 107 -13.29 14.01 2.59
C ARG A 107 -14.47 13.26 2.01
N ASN A 108 -14.29 12.66 0.83
CA ASN A 108 -15.34 11.88 0.18
C ASN A 108 -15.67 10.61 0.97
N ALA A 109 -14.68 9.87 1.43
CA ALA A 109 -14.88 8.67 2.24
C ALA A 109 -15.64 8.97 3.53
N ILE A 110 -15.30 10.06 4.22
CA ILE A 110 -16.00 10.52 5.43
C ILE A 110 -17.44 10.92 5.10
N LYS A 111 -17.63 11.72 4.05
CA LYS A 111 -18.96 12.20 3.63
C LYS A 111 -19.92 11.07 3.27
N THR A 112 -19.40 10.05 2.59
CA THR A 112 -20.21 8.92 2.10
C THR A 112 -20.24 7.75 3.07
N HIS A 113 -19.38 7.76 4.10
CA HIS A 113 -19.13 6.63 5.01
C HIS A 113 -18.75 5.34 4.25
N GLU A 114 -18.01 5.48 3.13
CA GLU A 114 -17.59 4.36 2.27
C GLU A 114 -16.06 4.16 2.32
N PRO A 115 -15.56 3.20 3.12
CA PRO A 115 -14.12 2.90 3.20
C PRO A 115 -13.51 2.46 1.87
N THR A 116 -14.31 1.86 0.98
CA THR A 116 -13.87 1.42 -0.35
C THR A 116 -13.23 2.55 -1.16
N THR A 117 -13.62 3.81 -0.91
CA THR A 117 -13.03 4.99 -1.55
C THR A 117 -11.53 5.10 -1.25
N VAL A 118 -11.15 4.90 0.02
CA VAL A 118 -9.75 4.92 0.46
C VAL A 118 -9.00 3.69 -0.06
N VAL A 119 -9.60 2.50 0.05
CA VAL A 119 -8.97 1.25 -0.39
C VAL A 119 -8.69 1.27 -1.90
N THR A 120 -9.64 1.72 -2.70
CA THR A 120 -9.45 1.88 -4.15
C THR A 120 -8.34 2.87 -4.47
N TYR A 121 -8.25 3.97 -3.73
CA TYR A 121 -7.17 4.94 -3.87
C TYR A 121 -5.81 4.32 -3.52
N LEU A 122 -5.71 3.56 -2.42
CA LEU A 122 -4.46 2.91 -2.01
C LEU A 122 -3.94 1.94 -3.08
N PHE A 123 -4.80 1.14 -3.70
CA PHE A 123 -4.37 0.25 -4.79
C PHE A 123 -3.88 1.03 -6.01
N LYS A 124 -4.60 2.08 -6.42
CA LYS A 124 -4.14 2.96 -7.52
C LYS A 124 -2.78 3.58 -7.22
N LEU A 125 -2.60 4.09 -5.99
CA LEU A 125 -1.34 4.67 -5.54
C LEU A 125 -0.20 3.65 -5.58
N THR A 126 -0.44 2.45 -5.05
CA THR A 126 0.56 1.38 -4.99
C THR A 126 0.98 0.91 -6.38
N HIS A 127 0.03 0.75 -7.30
CA HIS A 127 0.32 0.41 -8.69
C HIS A 127 1.13 1.53 -9.38
N GLN A 128 0.77 2.80 -9.15
CA GLN A 128 1.51 3.92 -9.73
C GLN A 128 2.93 4.04 -9.17
N VAL A 129 3.12 3.84 -7.86
CA VAL A 129 4.44 3.81 -7.23
C VAL A 129 5.31 2.69 -7.81
N SER A 130 4.72 1.55 -8.13
CA SER A 130 5.46 0.42 -8.73
C SER A 130 5.86 0.68 -10.19
N SER A 131 5.30 1.70 -10.83
CA SER A 131 5.56 2.08 -12.23
C SER A 131 6.62 3.18 -12.36
N VAL A 132 7.03 3.80 -11.28
CA VAL A 132 8.08 4.83 -11.18
C VAL A 132 9.40 4.21 -10.75
#